data_af5184188fe67d11b8305c2d89870d27
#
_entry.id   af5184188fe67d11b8305c2d89870d27
#
_cell.length_a   1.000
_cell.length_b   1.000
_cell.length_c   1.000
_cell.angle_alpha   90.00
_cell.angle_beta   90.00
_cell.angle_gamma   90.00
#
_symmetry.space_group_name_H-M   'P 1'
#
loop_
_entity.id
_entity.type
_entity.pdbx_description
1 polymer ?
#
loop_
_entity_poly.entity_id
_entity_poly.type
_entity_poly.pdbx_seq_one_letter_code
_entity_poly.pdbx_strand_id
1 'polypeptide(L)'
;MFRSKSSYTVQSVEKALDILELLADELSDATLPHLAEKLGISRNKAFRLLATLESRGLVKREEHSGIYRVGLDTVGLAQRFIRGANLIKHAHPVMEELAKRHEEAIYLTVLLGEEVLFLDMVDGAQAVKTAPLVGKKFPCLTNAPGKVIKALESSDLLEKVFKKGRRRMTQDDLARLETELGEIRQKRVAVGHDCLGEGIIDVAVAIKDYAGKVVGAITLLGPAFRLFAERIENEIAPSLLEGADMLSLKFGYAKL
;
A
#
# COMPACT_ATOMS: atom_id res chain seq x y z
N MET A 1 -34.20 -5.90 -2.34
CA MET A 1 -33.44 -6.82 -1.47
C MET A 1 -32.06 -7.02 -2.14
N PHE A 2 -31.07 -6.20 -1.75
CA PHE A 2 -29.72 -6.30 -2.33
C PHE A 2 -29.03 -7.53 -1.71
N ARG A 3 -28.85 -8.58 -2.50
CA ARG A 3 -28.02 -9.74 -2.13
C ARG A 3 -26.58 -9.25 -1.92
N SER A 4 -25.94 -9.63 -0.81
CA SER A 4 -24.57 -9.27 -0.54
C SER A 4 -23.65 -9.80 -1.66
N LYS A 5 -22.60 -9.04 -2.04
CA LYS A 5 -21.63 -9.46 -3.06
C LYS A 5 -21.00 -10.84 -2.77
N SER A 6 -20.97 -11.27 -1.50
CA SER A 6 -20.46 -12.58 -1.06
C SER A 6 -21.25 -13.79 -1.60
N SER A 7 -22.49 -13.60 -2.08
CA SER A 7 -23.30 -14.72 -2.64
C SER A 7 -22.91 -15.08 -4.09
N TYR A 8 -22.01 -14.34 -4.73
CA TYR A 8 -21.59 -14.55 -6.11
C TYR A 8 -20.11 -14.96 -6.25
N THR A 9 -19.41 -15.18 -5.14
CA THR A 9 -18.01 -15.59 -5.18
C THR A 9 -17.87 -17.06 -5.59
N VAL A 10 -16.86 -17.33 -6.42
CA VAL A 10 -16.50 -18.70 -6.84
C VAL A 10 -15.40 -19.19 -5.92
N GLN A 11 -15.76 -20.06 -4.99
CA GLN A 11 -14.89 -20.56 -3.92
C GLN A 11 -13.54 -21.13 -4.39
N SER A 12 -13.51 -21.75 -5.60
CA SER A 12 -12.26 -22.27 -6.16
C SER A 12 -11.32 -21.16 -6.62
N VAL A 13 -11.87 -20.03 -7.12
CA VAL A 13 -11.07 -18.86 -7.51
C VAL A 13 -10.51 -18.18 -6.26
N GLU A 14 -11.33 -17.97 -5.22
CA GLU A 14 -10.86 -17.42 -3.94
C GLU A 14 -9.71 -18.25 -3.39
N LYS A 15 -9.89 -19.57 -3.30
CA LYS A 15 -8.85 -20.47 -2.78
C LYS A 15 -7.58 -20.53 -3.65
N ALA A 16 -7.69 -20.32 -4.95
CA ALA A 16 -6.52 -20.20 -5.83
C ALA A 16 -5.75 -18.90 -5.58
N LEU A 17 -6.44 -17.79 -5.33
CA LEU A 17 -5.82 -16.52 -4.94
C LEU A 17 -5.19 -16.61 -3.55
N ASP A 18 -5.88 -17.21 -2.56
CA ASP A 18 -5.34 -17.46 -1.22
C ASP A 18 -4.01 -18.26 -1.28
N ILE A 19 -3.89 -19.24 -2.22
CA ILE A 19 -2.63 -19.97 -2.44
C ILE A 19 -1.52 -19.01 -2.91
N LEU A 20 -1.80 -18.14 -3.87
CA LEU A 20 -0.79 -17.20 -4.39
C LEU A 20 -0.34 -16.21 -3.31
N GLU A 21 -1.28 -15.71 -2.49
CA GLU A 21 -0.98 -14.82 -1.36
C GLU A 21 -0.10 -15.52 -0.33
N LEU A 22 -0.45 -16.75 0.08
CA LEU A 22 0.36 -17.54 1.01
C LEU A 22 1.77 -17.81 0.50
N LEU A 23 1.93 -18.09 -0.80
CA LEU A 23 3.25 -18.32 -1.42
C LEU A 23 4.07 -17.04 -1.56
N ALA A 24 3.42 -15.88 -1.69
CA ALA A 24 4.09 -14.58 -1.75
C ALA A 24 4.62 -14.12 -0.37
N ASP A 25 3.97 -14.53 0.72
CA ASP A 25 4.33 -14.20 2.10
C ASP A 25 5.47 -15.07 2.68
N GLU A 26 6.25 -15.76 1.82
CA GLU A 26 7.43 -16.57 2.19
C GLU A 26 7.15 -17.78 3.09
N LEU A 27 6.50 -18.76 2.59
CA LEU A 27 6.48 -20.06 3.25
C LEU A 27 7.71 -20.90 2.85
N SER A 28 8.65 -21.06 3.77
CA SER A 28 9.84 -21.94 3.58
C SER A 28 9.45 -23.39 3.33
N ASP A 29 8.27 -23.81 3.77
CA ASP A 29 7.76 -25.19 3.78
C ASP A 29 6.39 -25.33 3.07
N ALA A 30 6.15 -24.58 2.01
CA ALA A 30 4.91 -24.56 1.24
C ALA A 30 4.66 -25.87 0.46
N THR A 31 4.52 -26.98 1.18
CA THR A 31 4.16 -28.29 0.64
C THR A 31 2.64 -28.43 0.46
N LEU A 32 2.20 -29.36 -0.39
CA LEU A 32 0.76 -29.65 -0.59
C LEU A 32 -0.01 -29.90 0.73
N PRO A 33 0.49 -30.72 1.68
CA PRO A 33 -0.21 -30.92 2.94
C PRO A 33 -0.34 -29.64 3.77
N HIS A 34 0.74 -28.85 3.84
CA HIS A 34 0.78 -27.61 4.62
C HIS A 34 -0.18 -26.56 4.05
N LEU A 35 -0.18 -26.36 2.73
CA LEU A 35 -1.10 -25.44 2.05
C LEU A 35 -2.57 -25.88 2.23
N ALA A 36 -2.86 -27.18 2.14
CA ALA A 36 -4.21 -27.69 2.35
C ALA A 36 -4.72 -27.42 3.77
N GLU A 37 -3.86 -27.62 4.78
CA GLU A 37 -4.16 -27.34 6.19
C GLU A 37 -4.40 -25.84 6.43
N LYS A 38 -3.49 -24.98 5.98
CA LYS A 38 -3.60 -23.51 6.12
C LYS A 38 -4.88 -22.97 5.50
N LEU A 39 -5.30 -23.51 4.36
CA LEU A 39 -6.50 -23.07 3.63
C LEU A 39 -7.80 -23.75 4.13
N GLY A 40 -7.70 -24.73 5.00
CA GLY A 40 -8.85 -25.51 5.49
C GLY A 40 -9.56 -26.28 4.37
N ILE A 41 -8.81 -26.83 3.38
CA ILE A 41 -9.35 -27.60 2.25
C ILE A 41 -8.75 -29.00 2.17
N SER A 42 -9.41 -29.90 1.45
CA SER A 42 -8.87 -31.25 1.24
C SER A 42 -7.63 -31.23 0.37
N ARG A 43 -6.69 -32.17 0.60
CA ARG A 43 -5.46 -32.32 -0.21
C ARG A 43 -5.76 -32.46 -1.70
N ASN A 44 -6.84 -33.16 -2.07
CA ASN A 44 -7.24 -33.31 -3.47
C ASN A 44 -7.66 -31.94 -4.08
N LYS A 45 -8.42 -31.12 -3.32
CA LYS A 45 -8.80 -29.78 -3.78
C LYS A 45 -7.58 -28.88 -3.91
N ALA A 46 -6.67 -28.89 -2.93
CA ALA A 46 -5.42 -28.15 -2.99
C ALA A 46 -4.55 -28.58 -4.19
N PHE A 47 -4.40 -29.88 -4.43
CA PHE A 47 -3.65 -30.41 -5.58
C PHE A 47 -4.22 -29.91 -6.91
N ARG A 48 -5.54 -29.96 -7.09
CA ARG A 48 -6.18 -29.48 -8.35
C ARG A 48 -6.00 -27.99 -8.57
N LEU A 49 -6.05 -27.18 -7.51
CA LEU A 49 -5.77 -25.74 -7.61
C LEU A 49 -4.31 -25.47 -7.97
N LEU A 50 -3.37 -26.13 -7.26
CA LEU A 50 -1.94 -26.00 -7.52
C LEU A 50 -1.57 -26.46 -8.94
N ALA A 51 -2.07 -27.62 -9.40
CA ALA A 51 -1.84 -28.08 -10.77
C ALA A 51 -2.38 -27.09 -11.82
N THR A 52 -3.52 -26.45 -11.56
CA THR A 52 -4.05 -25.42 -12.43
C THR A 52 -3.18 -24.17 -12.46
N LEU A 53 -2.72 -23.69 -11.30
CA LEU A 53 -1.82 -22.54 -11.20
C LEU A 53 -0.45 -22.84 -11.82
N GLU A 54 0.06 -24.04 -11.64
CA GLU A 54 1.31 -24.53 -12.24
C GLU A 54 1.23 -24.60 -13.75
N SER A 55 0.13 -25.14 -14.29
CA SER A 55 -0.11 -25.16 -15.76
C SER A 55 -0.17 -23.78 -16.40
N ARG A 56 -0.42 -22.75 -15.59
CA ARG A 56 -0.45 -21.33 -15.99
C ARG A 56 0.86 -20.59 -15.66
N GLY A 57 1.88 -21.29 -15.14
CA GLY A 57 3.16 -20.72 -14.74
C GLY A 57 3.10 -19.76 -13.55
N LEU A 58 1.92 -19.66 -12.87
CA LEU A 58 1.73 -18.80 -11.70
C LEU A 58 2.35 -19.40 -10.44
N VAL A 59 2.50 -20.72 -10.41
CA VAL A 59 3.15 -21.48 -9.34
C VAL A 59 4.14 -22.45 -9.99
N LYS A 60 5.24 -22.72 -9.30
CA LYS A 60 6.23 -23.73 -9.69
C LYS A 60 6.43 -24.70 -8.53
N ARG A 61 6.46 -26.00 -8.81
CA ARG A 61 6.84 -27.04 -7.85
C ARG A 61 8.32 -27.37 -7.98
N GLU A 62 9.04 -27.41 -6.88
CA GLU A 62 10.42 -27.93 -6.82
C GLU A 62 10.38 -29.46 -6.86
N GLU A 63 11.10 -30.07 -7.81
CA GLU A 63 11.03 -31.52 -8.05
C GLU A 63 11.54 -32.35 -6.86
N HIS A 64 12.59 -31.91 -6.16
CA HIS A 64 13.23 -32.68 -5.09
C HIS A 64 12.56 -32.50 -3.73
N SER A 65 12.14 -31.29 -3.40
CA SER A 65 11.53 -30.95 -2.10
C SER A 65 10.02 -31.10 -2.08
N GLY A 66 9.37 -31.03 -3.26
CA GLY A 66 7.92 -30.95 -3.37
C GLY A 66 7.32 -29.64 -2.88
N ILE A 67 8.15 -28.62 -2.60
CA ILE A 67 7.77 -27.29 -2.17
C ILE A 67 7.23 -26.50 -3.39
N TYR A 68 6.17 -25.75 -3.17
CA TYR A 68 5.61 -24.83 -4.16
C TYR A 68 6.13 -23.42 -3.94
N ARG A 69 6.39 -22.72 -5.04
CA ARG A 69 6.81 -21.30 -5.04
C ARG A 69 6.01 -20.51 -6.06
N VAL A 70 6.01 -19.20 -5.90
CA VAL A 70 5.44 -18.28 -6.90
C VAL A 70 6.18 -18.45 -8.23
N GLY A 71 5.44 -18.64 -9.32
CA GLY A 71 5.99 -18.83 -10.66
C GLY A 71 6.31 -17.50 -11.36
N LEU A 72 7.22 -17.54 -12.34
CA LEU A 72 7.67 -16.32 -13.06
C LEU A 72 6.57 -15.63 -13.87
N ASP A 73 5.52 -16.35 -14.29
CA ASP A 73 4.41 -15.75 -15.03
C ASP A 73 3.57 -14.81 -14.16
N THR A 74 3.62 -14.96 -12.83
CA THR A 74 3.04 -13.99 -11.88
C THR A 74 3.74 -12.64 -11.99
N VAL A 75 5.08 -12.63 -12.08
CA VAL A 75 5.86 -11.41 -12.29
C VAL A 75 5.52 -10.78 -13.65
N GLY A 76 5.40 -11.59 -14.71
CA GLY A 76 5.00 -11.13 -16.03
C GLY A 76 3.59 -10.51 -16.07
N LEU A 77 2.66 -11.08 -15.30
CA LEU A 77 1.31 -10.53 -15.14
C LEU A 77 1.33 -9.19 -14.40
N ALA A 78 2.05 -9.11 -13.27
CA ALA A 78 2.21 -7.89 -12.50
C ALA A 78 2.87 -6.78 -13.34
N GLN A 79 3.92 -7.08 -14.09
CA GLN A 79 4.61 -6.14 -14.97
C GLN A 79 3.70 -5.56 -16.08
N ARG A 80 2.81 -6.39 -16.65
CA ARG A 80 1.82 -5.90 -17.64
C ARG A 80 0.81 -4.98 -17.01
N PHE A 81 0.37 -5.29 -15.79
CA PHE A 81 -0.55 -4.45 -15.03
C PHE A 81 0.07 -3.10 -14.67
N ILE A 82 1.30 -3.12 -14.13
CA ILE A 82 2.07 -1.91 -13.75
C ILE A 82 2.28 -1.00 -14.97
N ARG A 83 2.66 -1.55 -16.13
CA ARG A 83 2.84 -0.77 -17.38
C ARG A 83 1.54 -0.11 -17.86
N GLY A 84 0.39 -0.72 -17.60
CA GLY A 84 -0.93 -0.16 -17.91
C GLY A 84 -1.43 0.85 -16.87
N ALA A 85 -0.82 0.92 -15.69
CA ALA A 85 -1.25 1.79 -14.60
C ALA A 85 -0.75 3.22 -14.81
N ASN A 86 -1.60 4.11 -15.30
CA ASN A 86 -1.26 5.53 -15.53
C ASN A 86 -0.69 6.21 -14.29
N LEU A 87 -1.15 5.85 -13.09
CA LEU A 87 -0.69 6.44 -11.83
C LEU A 87 0.82 6.21 -11.64
N ILE A 88 1.31 4.97 -11.76
CA ILE A 88 2.74 4.65 -11.61
C ILE A 88 3.57 5.35 -12.69
N LYS A 89 3.13 5.26 -13.95
CA LYS A 89 3.84 5.86 -15.09
C LYS A 89 4.07 7.37 -14.92
N HIS A 90 3.09 8.07 -14.35
CA HIS A 90 3.22 9.52 -14.12
C HIS A 90 3.93 9.87 -12.81
N ALA A 91 3.79 9.03 -11.78
CA ALA A 91 4.39 9.28 -10.47
C ALA A 91 5.90 8.99 -10.46
N HIS A 92 6.34 7.91 -11.11
CA HIS A 92 7.73 7.44 -11.04
C HIS A 92 8.78 8.53 -11.36
N PRO A 93 8.66 9.32 -12.45
CA PRO A 93 9.62 10.39 -12.75
C PRO A 93 9.67 11.51 -11.68
N VAL A 94 8.53 11.83 -11.06
CA VAL A 94 8.46 12.81 -9.97
C VAL A 94 9.11 12.24 -8.71
N MET A 95 8.91 10.96 -8.45
CA MET A 95 9.55 10.25 -7.34
C MET A 95 11.07 10.19 -7.51
N GLU A 96 11.58 9.99 -8.74
CA GLU A 96 13.03 10.03 -9.04
C GLU A 96 13.64 11.39 -8.71
N GLU A 97 12.98 12.48 -9.07
CA GLU A 97 13.43 13.82 -8.76
C GLU A 97 13.46 14.09 -7.25
N LEU A 98 12.38 13.69 -6.53
CA LEU A 98 12.29 13.83 -5.07
C LEU A 98 13.33 12.97 -4.34
N ALA A 99 13.52 11.71 -4.76
CA ALA A 99 14.51 10.82 -4.19
C ALA A 99 15.94 11.35 -4.38
N LYS A 100 16.24 11.91 -5.55
CA LYS A 100 17.52 12.56 -5.82
C LYS A 100 17.73 13.82 -4.98
N ARG A 101 16.67 14.64 -4.78
CA ARG A 101 16.73 15.89 -4.01
C ARG A 101 16.96 15.65 -2.52
N HIS A 102 16.27 14.67 -1.95
CA HIS A 102 16.30 14.41 -0.51
C HIS A 102 17.22 13.26 -0.09
N GLU A 103 17.70 12.47 -1.05
CA GLU A 103 18.52 11.27 -0.87
C GLU A 103 17.85 10.19 -0.01
N GLU A 104 16.51 10.24 0.15
CA GLU A 104 15.68 9.31 0.90
C GLU A 104 14.75 8.52 -0.03
N ALA A 105 14.23 7.40 0.45
CA ALA A 105 13.29 6.58 -0.31
C ALA A 105 11.94 7.29 -0.48
N ILE A 106 11.45 7.32 -1.71
CA ILE A 106 10.14 7.87 -2.08
C ILE A 106 9.24 6.76 -2.56
N TYR A 107 8.05 6.70 -1.99
CA TYR A 107 7.04 5.69 -2.30
C TYR A 107 5.80 6.31 -2.93
N LEU A 108 5.19 5.57 -3.85
CA LEU A 108 3.81 5.75 -4.25
C LEU A 108 2.94 4.80 -3.43
N THR A 109 1.95 5.33 -2.74
CA THR A 109 1.02 4.56 -1.91
C THR A 109 -0.42 4.77 -2.36
N VAL A 110 -1.24 3.74 -2.24
CA VAL A 110 -2.66 3.79 -2.58
C VAL A 110 -3.50 3.14 -1.48
N LEU A 111 -4.76 3.58 -1.35
CA LEU A 111 -5.68 2.97 -0.41
C LEU A 111 -6.35 1.75 -1.03
N LEU A 112 -6.29 0.62 -0.36
CA LEU A 112 -6.96 -0.62 -0.71
C LEU A 112 -7.87 -1.06 0.46
N GLY A 113 -9.14 -0.68 0.42
CA GLY A 113 -10.06 -0.89 1.54
C GLY A 113 -9.68 -0.04 2.76
N GLU A 114 -9.30 -0.69 3.86
CA GLU A 114 -8.88 -0.06 5.12
C GLU A 114 -7.34 -0.09 5.29
N GLU A 115 -6.60 -0.47 4.25
CA GLU A 115 -5.14 -0.59 4.27
C GLU A 115 -4.50 0.30 3.20
N VAL A 116 -3.29 0.73 3.45
CA VAL A 116 -2.41 1.39 2.48
C VAL A 116 -1.48 0.35 1.88
N LEU A 117 -1.49 0.23 0.55
CA LEU A 117 -0.55 -0.55 -0.21
C LEU A 117 0.60 0.34 -0.68
N PHE A 118 1.83 -0.06 -0.41
CA PHE A 118 3.05 0.54 -0.96
C PHE A 118 3.26 -0.01 -2.38
N LEU A 119 2.89 0.77 -3.39
CA LEU A 119 2.72 0.30 -4.76
C LEU A 119 4.00 0.36 -5.60
N ASP A 120 4.80 1.43 -5.43
CA ASP A 120 6.05 1.67 -6.16
C ASP A 120 7.05 2.40 -5.28
N MET A 121 8.34 2.34 -5.59
CA MET A 121 9.42 2.96 -4.84
C MET A 121 10.53 3.44 -5.76
N VAL A 122 11.07 4.59 -5.43
CA VAL A 122 12.42 5.01 -5.86
C VAL A 122 13.29 5.11 -4.62
N ASP A 123 14.41 4.41 -4.64
CA ASP A 123 15.31 4.35 -3.48
C ASP A 123 16.18 5.61 -3.39
N GLY A 124 16.55 5.98 -2.17
CA GLY A 124 17.50 7.08 -1.92
C GLY A 124 18.95 6.65 -2.11
N ALA A 125 19.87 7.62 -2.15
CA ALA A 125 21.30 7.37 -2.34
C ALA A 125 22.06 7.03 -1.05
N GLN A 126 21.43 7.16 0.12
CA GLN A 126 22.07 6.96 1.43
C GLN A 126 22.49 5.50 1.66
N ALA A 127 23.60 5.30 2.38
CA ALA A 127 24.09 3.97 2.74
C ALA A 127 23.20 3.27 3.79
N VAL A 128 22.66 4.03 4.76
CA VAL A 128 21.72 3.52 5.76
C VAL A 128 20.31 3.79 5.28
N LYS A 129 19.56 2.74 5.01
CA LYS A 129 18.20 2.80 4.42
C LYS A 129 17.21 2.01 5.25
N THR A 130 15.94 2.35 5.07
CA THR A 130 14.84 1.53 5.57
C THR A 130 14.66 0.28 4.71
N ALA A 131 14.14 -0.80 5.29
CA ALA A 131 13.79 -1.99 4.51
C ALA A 131 12.70 -1.66 3.47
N PRO A 132 12.77 -2.20 2.23
CA PRO A 132 11.77 -1.94 1.20
C PRO A 132 10.37 -2.37 1.63
N LEU A 133 9.37 -1.53 1.32
CA LEU A 133 7.97 -1.76 1.67
C LEU A 133 7.07 -2.07 0.47
N VAL A 134 7.60 -2.08 -0.76
CA VAL A 134 6.79 -2.36 -1.97
C VAL A 134 6.07 -3.70 -1.83
N GLY A 135 4.76 -3.70 -2.13
CA GLY A 135 3.87 -4.85 -1.96
C GLY A 135 3.31 -5.02 -0.56
N LYS A 136 3.87 -4.38 0.47
CA LYS A 136 3.36 -4.46 1.84
C LYS A 136 2.13 -3.59 2.04
N LYS A 137 1.26 -4.04 2.96
CA LYS A 137 0.03 -3.36 3.36
C LYS A 137 0.08 -3.01 4.85
N PHE A 138 -0.42 -1.83 5.19
CA PHE A 138 -0.50 -1.35 6.57
C PHE A 138 -1.88 -0.73 6.84
N PRO A 139 -2.43 -0.84 8.07
CA PRO A 139 -3.70 -0.19 8.42
C PRO A 139 -3.64 1.32 8.16
N CYS A 140 -4.65 1.89 7.49
CA CYS A 140 -4.59 3.27 6.96
C CYS A 140 -4.52 4.37 8.03
N LEU A 141 -4.99 4.12 9.26
CA LEU A 141 -4.96 5.12 10.34
C LEU A 141 -3.70 5.06 11.21
N THR A 142 -2.75 4.18 10.90
CA THR A 142 -1.53 4.01 11.69
C THR A 142 -0.30 4.70 11.09
N ASN A 143 -0.37 5.20 9.85
CA ASN A 143 0.78 5.74 9.12
C ASN A 143 0.42 7.03 8.36
N ALA A 144 1.42 7.83 8.00
CA ALA A 144 1.20 9.13 7.33
C ALA A 144 0.46 9.02 6.00
N PRO A 145 0.81 8.11 5.05
CA PRO A 145 0.10 8.02 3.79
C PRO A 145 -1.39 7.66 3.96
N GLY A 146 -1.73 6.78 4.87
CA GLY A 146 -3.12 6.45 5.14
C GLY A 146 -3.89 7.61 5.78
N LYS A 147 -3.28 8.29 6.74
CA LYS A 147 -3.87 9.45 7.41
C LYS A 147 -4.11 10.61 6.42
N VAL A 148 -3.15 10.94 5.55
CA VAL A 148 -3.32 12.02 4.56
C VAL A 148 -4.40 11.69 3.54
N ILE A 149 -4.48 10.43 3.06
CA ILE A 149 -5.55 10.00 2.17
C ILE A 149 -6.91 10.15 2.87
N LYS A 150 -7.04 9.61 4.09
CA LYS A 150 -8.29 9.68 4.87
C LYS A 150 -8.69 11.11 5.26
N ALA A 151 -7.74 11.95 5.62
CA ALA A 151 -8.00 13.35 5.95
C ALA A 151 -8.58 14.14 4.77
N LEU A 152 -8.19 13.80 3.53
CA LEU A 152 -8.58 14.54 2.31
C LEU A 152 -9.67 13.83 1.49
N GLU A 153 -10.13 12.64 1.89
CA GLU A 153 -11.35 12.03 1.38
C GLU A 153 -12.58 12.81 1.85
N SER A 154 -13.74 12.62 1.17
CA SER A 154 -14.99 13.29 1.54
C SER A 154 -15.45 12.89 2.95
N SER A 155 -16.10 13.82 3.67
CA SER A 155 -16.59 13.68 5.05
C SER A 155 -17.45 12.42 5.29
N ASP A 156 -18.25 12.00 4.31
CA ASP A 156 -19.12 10.81 4.39
C ASP A 156 -18.35 9.50 4.58
N LEU A 157 -17.10 9.41 4.06
CA LEU A 157 -16.24 8.26 4.23
C LEU A 157 -15.62 8.22 5.63
N LEU A 158 -15.27 9.39 6.18
CA LEU A 158 -14.77 9.51 7.56
C LEU A 158 -15.82 9.03 8.57
N GLU A 159 -17.09 9.42 8.44
CA GLU A 159 -18.16 8.90 9.31
C GLU A 159 -18.28 7.37 9.29
N LYS A 160 -18.09 6.75 8.13
CA LYS A 160 -18.14 5.28 8.00
C LYS A 160 -16.95 4.60 8.69
N VAL A 161 -15.77 5.19 8.57
CA VAL A 161 -14.55 4.71 9.25
C VAL A 161 -14.70 4.86 10.75
N PHE A 162 -15.18 5.99 11.23
CA PHE A 162 -15.44 6.24 12.66
C PHE A 162 -16.54 5.32 13.21
N LYS A 163 -17.61 5.06 12.47
CA LYS A 163 -18.64 4.08 12.89
C LYS A 163 -18.11 2.66 13.04
N LYS A 164 -17.18 2.22 12.17
CA LYS A 164 -16.51 0.92 12.28
C LYS A 164 -15.42 0.90 13.35
N GLY A 165 -14.64 1.98 13.47
CA GLY A 165 -13.53 2.12 14.43
C GLY A 165 -13.99 2.24 15.88
N ARG A 166 -15.15 2.83 16.16
CA ARG A 166 -15.75 2.96 17.51
C ARG A 166 -15.87 1.65 18.30
N ARG A 167 -15.79 0.50 17.66
CA ARG A 167 -15.77 -0.80 18.33
C ARG A 167 -14.40 -1.19 18.90
N ARG A 168 -13.30 -0.47 18.56
CA ARG A 168 -11.92 -0.86 18.90
C ARG A 168 -11.07 0.27 19.51
N MET A 169 -11.54 1.52 19.48
CA MET A 169 -10.81 2.69 19.98
C MET A 169 -11.58 3.34 21.12
N THR A 170 -10.85 3.94 22.07
CA THR A 170 -11.46 4.74 23.13
C THR A 170 -11.99 6.06 22.58
N GLN A 171 -12.86 6.77 23.32
CA GLN A 171 -13.36 8.09 22.90
C GLN A 171 -12.21 9.12 22.80
N ASP A 172 -11.24 9.03 23.69
CA ASP A 172 -10.07 9.92 23.67
C ASP A 172 -9.17 9.68 22.45
N ASP A 173 -8.96 8.41 22.07
CA ASP A 173 -8.20 8.07 20.85
C ASP A 173 -8.91 8.59 19.59
N LEU A 174 -10.22 8.51 19.54
CA LEU A 174 -11.01 9.04 18.43
C LEU A 174 -10.90 10.57 18.35
N ALA A 175 -11.02 11.29 19.47
CA ALA A 175 -10.89 12.73 19.52
C ALA A 175 -9.51 13.21 19.08
N ARG A 176 -8.44 12.51 19.52
CA ARG A 176 -7.07 12.78 19.08
C ARG A 176 -6.89 12.56 17.59
N LEU A 177 -7.42 11.46 17.06
CA LEU A 177 -7.36 11.17 15.63
C LEU A 177 -8.14 12.20 14.81
N GLU A 178 -9.32 12.64 15.25
CA GLU A 178 -10.10 13.71 14.60
C GLU A 178 -9.33 15.02 14.53
N THR A 179 -8.67 15.40 15.62
CA THR A 179 -7.83 16.60 15.69
C THR A 179 -6.65 16.48 14.73
N GLU A 180 -5.93 15.36 14.76
CA GLU A 180 -4.79 15.08 13.87
C GLU A 180 -5.22 15.13 12.38
N LEU A 181 -6.33 14.48 12.01
CA LEU A 181 -6.83 14.51 10.64
C LEU A 181 -7.29 15.93 10.24
N GLY A 182 -7.77 16.74 11.18
CA GLY A 182 -8.09 18.15 10.99
C GLY A 182 -6.85 18.98 10.64
N GLU A 183 -5.77 18.82 11.38
CA GLU A 183 -4.48 19.46 11.10
C GLU A 183 -3.89 19.04 9.76
N ILE A 184 -3.91 17.73 9.47
CA ILE A 184 -3.45 17.18 8.18
C ILE A 184 -4.27 17.80 7.03
N ARG A 185 -5.57 18.00 7.20
CA ARG A 185 -6.41 18.62 6.17
C ARG A 185 -6.02 20.07 5.89
N GLN A 186 -5.64 20.81 6.93
CA GLN A 186 -5.18 22.20 6.78
C GLN A 186 -3.80 22.27 6.13
N LYS A 187 -2.84 21.48 6.64
CA LYS A 187 -1.44 21.45 6.17
C LYS A 187 -1.26 20.69 4.86
N ARG A 188 -2.19 19.78 4.53
CA ARG A 188 -2.12 18.83 3.39
C ARG A 188 -0.94 17.85 3.48
N VAL A 189 -0.28 17.78 4.63
CA VAL A 189 0.87 16.91 4.91
C VAL A 189 0.57 16.11 6.17
N ALA A 190 0.92 14.83 6.15
CA ALA A 190 0.94 13.98 7.34
C ALA A 190 2.37 13.56 7.64
N VAL A 191 2.70 13.47 8.93
CA VAL A 191 3.99 12.96 9.43
C VAL A 191 3.70 11.83 10.39
N GLY A 192 4.34 10.69 10.17
CA GLY A 192 4.28 9.52 11.06
C GLY A 192 5.63 9.29 11.74
N HIS A 193 5.57 8.88 13.00
CA HIS A 193 6.75 8.53 13.80
C HIS A 193 6.61 7.08 14.25
N ASP A 194 7.62 6.25 13.98
CA ASP A 194 7.69 4.83 14.38
C ASP A 194 6.54 3.94 13.87
N CYS A 195 5.73 4.47 12.96
CA CYS A 195 4.53 3.77 12.47
C CYS A 195 4.83 2.61 11.51
N LEU A 196 5.95 2.71 10.80
CA LEU A 196 6.42 1.74 9.79
C LEU A 196 7.69 1.01 10.24
N GLY A 197 8.14 1.23 11.47
CA GLY A 197 9.30 0.66 12.12
C GLY A 197 9.91 1.62 13.13
N GLU A 198 10.60 1.09 14.15
CA GLU A 198 11.27 1.87 15.17
C GLU A 198 12.36 2.78 14.57
N GLY A 199 12.41 4.04 14.95
CA GLY A 199 13.34 5.03 14.43
C GLY A 199 13.08 5.46 12.99
N ILE A 200 11.89 5.18 12.44
CA ILE A 200 11.49 5.55 11.07
C ILE A 200 10.47 6.67 11.11
N ILE A 201 10.67 7.67 10.24
CA ILE A 201 9.70 8.74 9.99
C ILE A 201 9.19 8.59 8.56
N ASP A 202 7.87 8.75 8.39
CA ASP A 202 7.19 8.83 7.11
C ASP A 202 6.48 10.18 6.96
N VAL A 203 6.69 10.83 5.81
CA VAL A 203 6.06 12.12 5.45
C VAL A 203 5.27 11.93 4.18
N ALA A 204 3.99 12.23 4.17
CA ALA A 204 3.10 11.93 3.06
C ALA A 204 2.23 13.10 2.62
N VAL A 205 1.99 13.19 1.31
CA VAL A 205 1.13 14.17 0.64
C VAL A 205 0.23 13.46 -0.37
N ALA A 206 -1.06 13.79 -0.41
CA ALA A 206 -2.02 13.14 -1.28
C ALA A 206 -2.00 13.68 -2.72
N ILE A 207 -2.24 12.77 -3.68
CA ILE A 207 -2.45 13.04 -5.10
C ILE A 207 -3.95 13.01 -5.39
N LYS A 208 -4.47 13.97 -6.15
CA LYS A 208 -5.88 14.09 -6.51
C LYS A 208 -6.10 13.96 -8.01
N ASP A 209 -7.27 13.45 -8.39
CA ASP A 209 -7.76 13.45 -9.77
C ASP A 209 -8.61 14.67 -10.10
N TYR A 210 -9.08 14.74 -11.35
CA TYR A 210 -9.91 15.84 -11.87
C TYR A 210 -11.19 16.10 -11.05
N ALA A 211 -11.71 15.11 -10.34
CA ALA A 211 -12.87 15.24 -9.48
C ALA A 211 -12.51 15.66 -8.04
N GLY A 212 -11.23 15.92 -7.76
CA GLY A 212 -10.73 16.22 -6.42
C GLY A 212 -10.64 14.99 -5.50
N LYS A 213 -10.89 13.79 -6.05
CA LYS A 213 -10.78 12.54 -5.31
C LYS A 213 -9.31 12.16 -5.13
N VAL A 214 -8.96 11.72 -3.92
CA VAL A 214 -7.61 11.20 -3.65
C VAL A 214 -7.42 9.86 -4.36
N VAL A 215 -6.37 9.75 -5.18
CA VAL A 215 -6.03 8.54 -5.95
C VAL A 215 -4.81 7.82 -5.39
N GLY A 216 -4.06 8.47 -4.49
CA GLY A 216 -2.90 7.93 -3.83
C GLY A 216 -2.16 9.00 -3.05
N ALA A 217 -0.95 8.67 -2.58
CA ALA A 217 -0.06 9.63 -1.92
C ALA A 217 1.39 9.39 -2.33
N ILE A 218 2.21 10.46 -2.35
CA ILE A 218 3.66 10.37 -2.35
C ILE A 218 4.10 10.36 -0.90
N THR A 219 5.00 9.45 -0.56
CA THR A 219 5.50 9.27 0.80
C THR A 219 7.01 9.21 0.80
N LEU A 220 7.66 10.10 1.54
CA LEU A 220 9.08 10.00 1.85
C LEU A 220 9.26 9.19 3.13
N LEU A 221 10.20 8.26 3.11
CA LEU A 221 10.50 7.39 4.25
C LEU A 221 11.99 7.41 4.55
N GLY A 222 12.35 7.64 5.81
CA GLY A 222 13.74 7.63 6.23
C GLY A 222 13.94 7.52 7.73
N PRO A 223 15.20 7.36 8.19
CA PRO A 223 15.52 7.30 9.61
C PRO A 223 15.30 8.63 10.33
N ALA A 224 14.81 8.59 11.56
CA ALA A 224 14.49 9.78 12.36
C ALA A 224 15.66 10.74 12.57
N PHE A 225 16.90 10.22 12.65
CA PHE A 225 18.09 11.06 12.84
C PHE A 225 18.41 11.97 11.64
N ARG A 226 17.84 11.71 10.44
CA ARG A 226 17.95 12.58 9.26
C ARG A 226 16.68 13.38 8.98
N LEU A 227 15.52 12.94 9.51
CA LEU A 227 14.22 13.55 9.28
C LEU A 227 13.74 14.32 10.53
N PHE A 228 14.52 15.33 10.94
CA PHE A 228 14.15 16.20 12.05
C PHE A 228 13.12 17.26 11.62
N ALA A 229 12.36 17.79 12.57
CA ALA A 229 11.20 18.63 12.32
C ALA A 229 11.47 19.82 11.39
N GLU A 230 12.58 20.54 11.58
CA GLU A 230 12.95 21.70 10.77
C GLU A 230 13.19 21.33 9.31
N ARG A 231 13.85 20.18 9.02
CA ARG A 231 14.05 19.67 7.68
C ARG A 231 12.73 19.24 7.02
N ILE A 232 11.86 18.61 7.81
CA ILE A 232 10.53 18.21 7.33
C ILE A 232 9.73 19.44 6.94
N GLU A 233 9.68 20.46 7.79
CA GLU A 233 8.85 21.65 7.56
C GLU A 233 9.39 22.55 6.44
N ASN A 234 10.71 22.76 6.37
CA ASN A 234 11.30 23.75 5.47
C ASN A 234 11.73 23.18 4.11
N GLU A 235 11.99 21.87 4.01
CA GLU A 235 12.53 21.27 2.80
C GLU A 235 11.61 20.17 2.23
N ILE A 236 11.28 19.16 3.06
CA ILE A 236 10.63 17.94 2.59
C ILE A 236 9.15 18.19 2.28
N ALA A 237 8.39 18.72 3.22
CA ALA A 237 6.95 18.93 3.04
C ALA A 237 6.64 19.87 1.86
N PRO A 238 7.33 21.01 1.67
CA PRO A 238 7.10 21.87 0.51
C PRO A 238 7.38 21.16 -0.82
N SER A 239 8.48 20.40 -0.93
CA SER A 239 8.82 19.71 -2.17
C SER A 239 7.90 18.53 -2.48
N LEU A 240 7.44 17.78 -1.45
CA LEU A 240 6.41 16.75 -1.63
C LEU A 240 5.08 17.34 -2.08
N LEU A 241 4.68 18.49 -1.52
CA LEU A 241 3.48 19.22 -1.96
C LEU A 241 3.58 19.65 -3.42
N GLU A 242 4.71 20.21 -3.84
CA GLU A 242 4.98 20.58 -5.24
C GLU A 242 4.87 19.37 -6.16
N GLY A 243 5.53 18.27 -5.82
CA GLY A 243 5.47 17.01 -6.58
C GLY A 243 4.07 16.43 -6.69
N ALA A 244 3.31 16.42 -5.58
CA ALA A 244 1.94 15.94 -5.56
C ALA A 244 0.97 16.86 -6.32
N ASP A 245 1.17 18.17 -6.29
CA ASP A 245 0.39 19.14 -7.06
C ASP A 245 0.68 18.99 -8.58
N MET A 246 1.96 18.80 -8.98
CA MET A 246 2.31 18.49 -10.38
C MET A 246 1.63 17.19 -10.87
N LEU A 247 1.61 16.15 -10.05
CA LEU A 247 0.93 14.90 -10.40
C LEU A 247 -0.58 15.08 -10.48
N SER A 248 -1.16 15.80 -9.54
CA SER A 248 -2.59 16.08 -9.53
C SER A 248 -3.02 16.84 -10.79
N LEU A 249 -2.21 17.81 -11.26
CA LEU A 249 -2.42 18.50 -12.53
C LEU A 249 -2.39 17.53 -13.72
N LYS A 250 -1.45 16.56 -13.75
CA LYS A 250 -1.41 15.51 -14.79
C LYS A 250 -2.65 14.61 -14.79
N PHE A 251 -3.33 14.47 -13.64
CA PHE A 251 -4.62 13.78 -13.50
C PHE A 251 -5.83 14.69 -13.67
N GLY A 252 -5.61 15.93 -14.13
CA GLY A 252 -6.67 16.89 -14.46
C GLY A 252 -7.22 17.68 -13.26
N TYR A 253 -6.58 17.58 -12.09
CA TYR A 253 -6.97 18.39 -10.93
C TYR A 253 -6.52 19.83 -11.15
N ALA A 254 -7.47 20.76 -11.31
CA ALA A 254 -7.20 22.19 -11.28
C ALA A 254 -7.63 22.76 -9.93
N LYS A 255 -6.71 23.40 -9.20
CA LYS A 255 -7.05 24.19 -8.02
C LYS A 255 -7.77 25.45 -8.51
N LEU A 256 -9.08 25.52 -8.33
CA LEU A 256 -9.89 26.74 -8.52
C LEU A 256 -9.60 27.74 -7.39
#